data_f97daf63cc72b01a2de6aba3f8b0580c
#
_entry.id   f97daf63cc72b01a2de6aba3f8b0580c
#
_cell.length_a   1.000
_cell.length_b   1.000
_cell.length_c   1.000
_cell.angle_alpha   90.00
_cell.angle_beta   90.00
_cell.angle_gamma   90.00
#
_symmetry.space_group_name_H-M   'P 1'
#
loop_
_entity.id
_entity.type
_entity.pdbx_description
1 polymer ?
#
loop_
_entity_poly.entity_id
_entity_poly.type
_entity_poly.pdbx_seq_one_letter_code
_entity_poly.pdbx_strand_id
1 'polypeptide(L)'
;MADKTRCEICDRTFKDAEGIAAHNKAKHPENIPKEKNPLPIKKVRNWSILIIIVGLIITGVVWGTSNIERLPPIDMDGHIESNPSSHILKDPMPIATQKHMLEHVDGVEGGKAGVIINYNCMDYQCEKGLIGELEDFATEYDYVYVAPFKGMDAKIAVTKLGKIDVLEEYDEIQIKKFIEGR
;
A
#
# COMPACT_ATOMS: atom_id res chain seq x y z
N MET A 1 68.88 -6.08 -19.82
CA MET A 1 67.89 -5.15 -20.39
C MET A 1 67.38 -5.80 -21.67
N ALA A 2 66.11 -6.22 -21.75
CA ALA A 2 65.56 -6.80 -22.98
C ALA A 2 65.57 -5.72 -24.08
N ASP A 3 66.09 -6.08 -25.25
CA ASP A 3 66.15 -5.16 -26.40
C ASP A 3 64.71 -4.86 -26.87
N LYS A 4 64.21 -3.68 -26.61
CA LYS A 4 62.83 -3.22 -26.90
C LYS A 4 62.50 -3.18 -28.39
N THR A 5 63.48 -3.52 -29.25
CA THR A 5 63.34 -3.49 -30.72
C THR A 5 63.29 -4.92 -31.33
N ARG A 6 63.27 -5.99 -30.54
CA ARG A 6 63.24 -7.36 -31.01
C ARG A 6 61.88 -8.03 -30.70
N CYS A 7 61.29 -8.67 -31.68
CA CYS A 7 60.03 -9.41 -31.48
C CYS A 7 60.32 -10.72 -30.71
N GLU A 8 59.67 -10.91 -29.55
CA GLU A 8 59.88 -12.07 -28.69
C GLU A 8 59.35 -13.37 -29.29
N ILE A 9 58.46 -13.28 -30.30
CA ILE A 9 57.81 -14.46 -30.91
C ILE A 9 58.57 -14.97 -32.10
N CYS A 10 59.11 -14.10 -32.97
CA CYS A 10 59.76 -14.51 -34.20
C CYS A 10 61.20 -13.98 -34.32
N ASP A 11 61.78 -13.43 -33.26
CA ASP A 11 63.17 -12.96 -33.15
C ASP A 11 63.59 -11.87 -34.15
N ARG A 12 62.62 -11.25 -34.88
CA ARG A 12 62.90 -10.16 -35.79
C ARG A 12 63.25 -8.88 -35.04
N THR A 13 64.29 -8.19 -35.48
CA THR A 13 64.66 -6.87 -34.97
C THR A 13 64.08 -5.77 -35.82
N PHE A 14 63.67 -4.67 -35.16
CA PHE A 14 63.07 -3.49 -35.78
C PHE A 14 63.87 -2.27 -35.35
N LYS A 15 63.73 -1.21 -36.13
CA LYS A 15 64.50 0.00 -35.93
C LYS A 15 64.01 0.82 -34.70
N ASP A 16 62.71 0.69 -34.38
CA ASP A 16 62.07 1.41 -33.31
C ASP A 16 60.84 0.63 -32.72
N ALA A 17 60.26 1.15 -31.66
CA ALA A 17 59.12 0.53 -30.97
C ALA A 17 57.83 0.54 -31.80
N GLU A 18 57.68 1.50 -32.73
CA GLU A 18 56.51 1.55 -33.61
C GLU A 18 56.52 0.41 -34.65
N GLY A 19 57.72 0.13 -35.22
CA GLY A 19 57.93 -0.94 -36.15
C GLY A 19 57.61 -2.31 -35.55
N ILE A 20 58.02 -2.56 -34.28
CA ILE A 20 57.70 -3.82 -33.59
C ILE A 20 56.19 -3.89 -33.24
N ALA A 21 55.55 -2.77 -32.85
CA ALA A 21 54.11 -2.74 -32.59
C ALA A 21 53.30 -3.03 -33.86
N ALA A 22 53.67 -2.41 -34.99
CA ALA A 22 53.05 -2.66 -36.29
C ALA A 22 53.23 -4.11 -36.74
N HIS A 23 54.43 -4.67 -36.55
CA HIS A 23 54.73 -6.07 -36.85
C HIS A 23 53.86 -7.02 -35.99
N ASN A 24 53.81 -6.82 -34.68
CA ASN A 24 53.02 -7.64 -33.76
C ASN A 24 51.57 -7.59 -34.12
N LYS A 25 51.03 -6.40 -34.46
CA LYS A 25 49.65 -6.23 -34.90
C LYS A 25 49.32 -7.00 -36.19
N ALA A 26 50.27 -7.06 -37.13
CA ALA A 26 50.06 -7.67 -38.44
C ALA A 26 50.32 -9.18 -38.43
N LYS A 27 51.27 -9.70 -37.61
CA LYS A 27 51.73 -11.07 -37.64
C LYS A 27 51.39 -11.90 -36.43
N HIS A 28 51.14 -11.25 -35.29
CA HIS A 28 50.83 -11.89 -34.01
C HIS A 28 49.63 -11.24 -33.33
N PRO A 29 48.48 -11.12 -34.01
CA PRO A 29 47.30 -10.42 -33.49
C PRO A 29 46.74 -11.09 -32.23
N GLU A 30 46.97 -12.39 -32.04
CA GLU A 30 46.52 -13.16 -30.86
C GLU A 30 47.27 -12.77 -29.58
N ASN A 31 48.49 -12.20 -29.67
CA ASN A 31 49.32 -11.84 -28.54
C ASN A 31 49.20 -10.37 -28.16
N ILE A 32 48.37 -9.60 -28.86
CA ILE A 32 48.08 -8.20 -28.46
C ILE A 32 47.05 -8.25 -27.31
N PRO A 33 47.39 -7.65 -26.14
CA PRO A 33 46.41 -7.57 -25.05
C PRO A 33 45.15 -6.86 -25.57
N LYS A 34 44.02 -7.54 -25.56
CA LYS A 34 42.73 -6.92 -25.90
C LYS A 34 42.49 -5.78 -24.93
N GLU A 35 42.57 -4.56 -25.45
CA GLU A 35 42.27 -3.37 -24.68
C GLU A 35 40.85 -3.56 -24.11
N LYS A 36 40.73 -3.66 -22.79
CA LYS A 36 39.42 -3.76 -22.14
C LYS A 36 38.71 -2.45 -22.43
N ASN A 37 37.68 -2.49 -23.30
CA ASN A 37 36.85 -1.34 -23.54
C ASN A 37 36.36 -0.81 -22.20
N PRO A 38 36.70 0.43 -21.82
CA PRO A 38 36.25 0.99 -20.57
C PRO A 38 34.72 1.00 -20.58
N LEU A 39 34.13 0.50 -19.48
CA LEU A 39 32.69 0.54 -19.32
C LEU A 39 32.19 1.95 -19.64
N PRO A 40 31.13 2.11 -20.43
CA PRO A 40 30.61 3.43 -20.79
C PRO A 40 30.05 4.14 -19.54
N ILE A 41 30.93 4.82 -18.81
CA ILE A 41 30.67 5.48 -17.51
C ILE A 41 29.40 6.34 -17.57
N LYS A 42 29.18 7.06 -18.68
CA LYS A 42 27.96 7.87 -18.87
C LYS A 42 26.70 7.02 -18.87
N LYS A 43 26.73 5.84 -19.53
CA LYS A 43 25.59 4.93 -19.58
C LYS A 43 25.31 4.30 -18.21
N VAL A 44 26.36 3.86 -17.51
CA VAL A 44 26.24 3.30 -16.15
C VAL A 44 25.68 4.35 -15.20
N ARG A 45 26.21 5.57 -15.22
CA ARG A 45 25.72 6.69 -14.38
C ARG A 45 24.24 6.99 -14.64
N ASN A 46 23.81 7.06 -15.89
CA ASN A 46 22.43 7.36 -16.22
C ASN A 46 21.48 6.25 -15.75
N TRP A 47 21.87 4.98 -15.89
CA TRP A 47 21.11 3.85 -15.37
C TRP A 47 21.03 3.85 -13.84
N SER A 48 22.12 4.20 -13.16
CA SER A 48 22.13 4.30 -11.69
C SER A 48 21.17 5.42 -11.22
N ILE A 49 21.17 6.57 -11.87
CA ILE A 49 20.24 7.66 -11.56
C ILE A 49 18.79 7.21 -11.77
N LEU A 50 18.50 6.53 -12.88
CA LEU A 50 17.16 6.02 -13.17
C LEU A 50 16.68 5.04 -12.08
N ILE A 51 17.54 4.10 -11.66
CA ILE A 51 17.21 3.12 -10.60
C ILE A 51 16.92 3.84 -9.28
N ILE A 52 17.70 4.86 -8.92
CA ILE A 52 17.48 5.65 -7.70
C ILE A 52 16.14 6.37 -7.75
N ILE A 53 15.81 7.03 -8.87
CA ILE A 53 14.55 7.75 -9.05
C ILE A 53 13.36 6.77 -8.93
N VAL A 54 13.42 5.62 -9.61
CA VAL A 54 12.37 4.60 -9.55
C VAL A 54 12.24 4.06 -8.11
N GLY A 55 13.36 3.82 -7.42
CA GLY A 55 13.36 3.41 -6.02
C GLY A 55 12.69 4.43 -5.10
N LEU A 56 12.97 5.72 -5.27
CA LEU A 56 12.35 6.79 -4.49
C LEU A 56 10.84 6.91 -4.76
N ILE A 57 10.41 6.75 -6.02
CA ILE A 57 8.99 6.76 -6.38
C ILE A 57 8.26 5.58 -5.72
N ILE A 58 8.81 4.36 -5.83
CA ILE A 58 8.22 3.17 -5.21
C ILE A 58 8.13 3.33 -3.69
N THR A 59 9.21 3.80 -3.06
CA THR A 59 9.24 4.02 -1.61
C THR A 59 8.21 5.08 -1.21
N GLY A 60 8.11 6.18 -1.96
CA GLY A 60 7.12 7.23 -1.71
C GLY A 60 5.67 6.74 -1.86
N VAL A 61 5.38 5.92 -2.88
CA VAL A 61 4.05 5.32 -3.07
C VAL A 61 3.72 4.35 -1.93
N VAL A 62 4.65 3.43 -1.59
CA VAL A 62 4.44 2.47 -0.50
C VAL A 62 4.22 3.19 0.83
N TRP A 63 5.06 4.19 1.14
CA TRP A 63 4.90 4.97 2.37
C TRP A 63 3.59 5.77 2.41
N GLY A 64 3.20 6.39 1.29
CA GLY A 64 1.94 7.13 1.19
C GLY A 64 0.71 6.25 1.36
N THR A 65 0.72 5.03 0.80
CA THR A 65 -0.42 4.10 0.94
C THR A 65 -0.48 3.40 2.30
N SER A 66 0.67 3.23 2.97
CA SER A 66 0.73 2.57 4.29
C SER A 66 0.16 3.44 5.42
N ASN A 67 0.01 4.75 5.20
CA ASN A 67 -0.52 5.69 6.19
C ASN A 67 -1.99 6.04 5.97
N ILE A 68 -2.70 5.36 5.06
CA ILE A 68 -4.13 5.55 4.87
C ILE A 68 -4.85 4.65 5.88
N GLU A 69 -5.43 5.23 6.92
CA GLU A 69 -6.27 4.52 7.87
C GLU A 69 -7.51 3.94 7.16
N ARG A 70 -7.76 2.67 7.40
CA ARG A 70 -8.92 1.95 6.88
C ARG A 70 -10.05 2.04 7.89
N LEU A 71 -10.79 3.13 7.81
CA LEU A 71 -11.96 3.36 8.65
C LEU A 71 -13.25 3.25 7.82
N PRO A 72 -14.39 2.96 8.47
CA PRO A 72 -15.70 2.95 7.82
C PRO A 72 -16.03 4.31 7.21
N PRO A 73 -16.87 4.36 6.14
CA PRO A 73 -17.25 5.60 5.50
C PRO A 73 -18.08 6.49 6.43
N ILE A 74 -17.95 7.80 6.23
CA ILE A 74 -18.77 8.84 6.90
C ILE A 74 -19.50 9.72 5.89
N ASP A 75 -19.37 9.41 4.60
CA ASP A 75 -19.98 10.11 3.47
C ASP A 75 -20.93 9.18 2.72
N MET A 76 -21.78 9.77 1.88
CA MET A 76 -22.74 9.03 1.05
C MET A 76 -22.36 9.00 -0.44
N ASP A 77 -21.19 9.53 -0.82
CA ASP A 77 -20.79 9.61 -2.22
C ASP A 77 -20.55 8.22 -2.83
N GLY A 78 -21.26 7.93 -3.92
CA GLY A 78 -21.18 6.63 -4.60
C GLY A 78 -21.88 5.50 -3.85
N HIS A 79 -22.91 5.80 -3.03
CA HIS A 79 -23.80 4.78 -2.45
C HIS A 79 -24.62 4.09 -3.54
N ILE A 80 -25.23 2.97 -3.15
CA ILE A 80 -26.20 2.24 -3.97
C ILE A 80 -27.51 2.14 -3.18
N GLU A 81 -28.64 2.25 -3.84
CA GLU A 81 -29.97 2.06 -3.28
C GLU A 81 -30.21 0.57 -2.92
N SER A 82 -29.56 0.11 -1.87
CA SER A 82 -29.60 -1.27 -1.44
C SER A 82 -29.54 -1.38 0.08
N ASN A 83 -30.61 -1.88 0.65
CA ASN A 83 -30.70 -2.13 2.08
C ASN A 83 -29.98 -3.42 2.48
N PRO A 84 -29.35 -3.46 3.67
CA PRO A 84 -28.87 -4.70 4.24
C PRO A 84 -30.04 -5.61 4.60
N SER A 85 -29.79 -6.92 4.66
CA SER A 85 -30.82 -7.92 4.96
C SER A 85 -31.30 -7.90 6.42
N SER A 86 -30.55 -7.27 7.31
CA SER A 86 -30.81 -7.20 8.75
C SER A 86 -30.06 -6.02 9.36
N HIS A 87 -30.46 -5.58 10.53
CA HIS A 87 -29.73 -4.61 11.36
C HIS A 87 -28.47 -5.22 11.98
N ILE A 88 -28.47 -6.53 12.20
CA ILE A 88 -27.33 -7.29 12.72
C ILE A 88 -26.81 -8.19 11.60
N LEU A 89 -25.58 -7.95 11.15
CA LEU A 89 -24.92 -8.70 10.11
C LEU A 89 -23.75 -9.52 10.66
N LYS A 90 -23.62 -10.74 10.16
CA LYS A 90 -22.48 -11.62 10.48
C LYS A 90 -21.36 -11.52 9.47
N ASP A 91 -21.66 -10.99 8.30
CA ASP A 91 -20.71 -10.71 7.23
C ASP A 91 -20.50 -9.20 7.04
N PRO A 92 -19.35 -8.77 6.52
CA PRO A 92 -19.10 -7.37 6.27
C PRO A 92 -20.15 -6.71 5.37
N MET A 93 -20.70 -5.59 5.80
CA MET A 93 -21.61 -4.80 4.97
C MET A 93 -20.82 -4.14 3.83
N PRO A 94 -21.25 -4.24 2.56
CA PRO A 94 -20.60 -3.53 1.46
C PRO A 94 -20.52 -2.03 1.72
N ILE A 95 -19.39 -1.41 1.38
CA ILE A 95 -19.17 0.04 1.61
C ILE A 95 -20.26 0.90 0.99
N ALA A 96 -20.68 0.59 -0.25
CA ALA A 96 -21.74 1.35 -0.92
C ALA A 96 -23.11 1.24 -0.20
N THR A 97 -23.39 0.11 0.45
CA THR A 97 -24.58 -0.10 1.30
C THR A 97 -24.42 0.65 2.63
N GLN A 98 -23.25 0.65 3.25
CA GLN A 98 -23.00 1.45 4.45
C GLN A 98 -23.28 2.93 4.18
N LYS A 99 -22.76 3.46 3.07
CA LYS A 99 -23.00 4.85 2.63
C LYS A 99 -24.47 5.16 2.42
N HIS A 100 -25.25 4.22 1.88
CA HIS A 100 -26.71 4.39 1.75
C HIS A 100 -27.40 4.46 3.11
N MET A 101 -27.04 3.59 4.05
CA MET A 101 -27.61 3.63 5.40
C MET A 101 -27.27 4.90 6.17
N LEU A 102 -26.12 5.53 5.88
CA LEU A 102 -25.76 6.83 6.47
C LEU A 102 -26.65 7.98 5.99
N GLU A 103 -27.19 7.87 4.76
CA GLU A 103 -28.11 8.88 4.21
C GLU A 103 -29.49 8.76 4.85
N HIS A 104 -30.10 7.59 4.79
CA HIS A 104 -31.42 7.32 5.38
C HIS A 104 -31.63 5.82 5.64
N VAL A 105 -32.54 5.52 6.54
CA VAL A 105 -32.98 4.17 6.83
C VAL A 105 -34.43 4.02 6.38
N ASP A 106 -34.67 3.10 5.45
CA ASP A 106 -35.99 2.82 4.95
C ASP A 106 -36.91 2.24 6.03
N GLY A 107 -38.14 2.76 6.06
CA GLY A 107 -39.14 2.30 7.00
C GLY A 107 -39.07 2.90 8.42
N VAL A 108 -38.05 3.74 8.69
CA VAL A 108 -37.99 4.49 9.95
C VAL A 108 -38.75 5.81 9.81
N GLU A 109 -39.66 6.08 10.74
CA GLU A 109 -40.47 7.29 10.72
C GLU A 109 -39.61 8.55 10.81
N GLY A 110 -39.82 9.46 9.86
CA GLY A 110 -39.09 10.73 9.79
C GLY A 110 -37.78 10.69 8.99
N GLY A 111 -37.43 9.60 8.30
CA GLY A 111 -36.25 9.53 7.44
C GLY A 111 -34.93 9.74 8.18
N LYS A 112 -34.76 9.10 9.32
CA LYS A 112 -33.52 9.21 10.11
C LYS A 112 -32.33 8.68 9.37
N ALA A 113 -31.22 9.38 9.42
CA ALA A 113 -29.92 8.85 9.02
C ALA A 113 -29.52 7.68 9.94
N GLY A 114 -28.96 6.62 9.33
CA GLY A 114 -28.53 5.46 10.08
C GLY A 114 -27.25 5.72 10.86
N VAL A 115 -27.05 4.87 11.86
CA VAL A 115 -25.78 4.74 12.59
C VAL A 115 -25.25 3.32 12.37
N ILE A 116 -23.96 3.21 12.02
CA ILE A 116 -23.36 1.90 11.81
C ILE A 116 -22.27 1.69 12.85
N ILE A 117 -22.37 0.59 13.57
CA ILE A 117 -21.36 0.11 14.49
C ILE A 117 -20.57 -0.99 13.79
N ASN A 118 -19.32 -0.68 13.44
CA ASN A 118 -18.41 -1.65 12.87
C ASN A 118 -17.45 -2.17 13.95
N TYR A 119 -17.12 -3.48 13.87
CA TYR A 119 -16.15 -4.10 14.75
C TYR A 119 -15.15 -4.96 13.99
N ASN A 120 -13.89 -5.05 14.49
CA ASN A 120 -12.84 -5.84 13.90
C ASN A 120 -12.24 -6.82 14.90
N CYS A 121 -12.92 -7.91 15.16
CA CYS A 121 -12.42 -9.00 16.02
C CYS A 121 -11.55 -10.03 15.26
N MET A 122 -11.20 -9.75 14.02
CA MET A 122 -10.26 -10.58 13.26
C MET A 122 -8.81 -10.15 13.48
N ASP A 123 -8.58 -8.84 13.54
CA ASP A 123 -7.24 -8.25 13.69
C ASP A 123 -7.00 -7.77 15.12
N TYR A 124 -8.06 -7.53 15.89
CA TYR A 124 -8.01 -7.14 17.30
C TYR A 124 -8.55 -8.24 18.20
N GLN A 125 -8.02 -8.33 19.41
CA GLN A 125 -8.55 -9.22 20.43
C GLN A 125 -9.82 -8.60 21.04
N CYS A 126 -10.96 -9.21 20.80
CA CYS A 126 -12.24 -8.81 21.39
C CYS A 126 -12.51 -9.57 22.69
N GLU A 127 -13.12 -8.90 23.64
CA GLU A 127 -13.59 -9.45 24.90
C GLU A 127 -14.78 -10.39 24.63
N LYS A 128 -14.92 -11.38 25.52
CA LYS A 128 -16.03 -12.34 25.43
C LYS A 128 -17.36 -11.61 25.67
N GLY A 129 -18.24 -11.64 24.68
CA GLY A 129 -19.56 -10.99 24.76
C GLY A 129 -19.64 -9.65 24.02
N LEU A 130 -18.50 -9.03 23.67
CA LEU A 130 -18.45 -7.73 23.00
C LEU A 130 -19.45 -7.62 21.82
N ILE A 131 -19.45 -8.62 20.94
CA ILE A 131 -20.32 -8.59 19.75
C ILE A 131 -21.80 -8.54 20.17
N GLY A 132 -22.20 -9.32 21.19
CA GLY A 132 -23.56 -9.29 21.73
C GLY A 132 -23.93 -7.93 22.32
N GLU A 133 -23.02 -7.30 23.07
CA GLU A 133 -23.24 -5.96 23.63
C GLU A 133 -23.37 -4.90 22.52
N LEU A 134 -22.67 -5.05 21.40
CA LEU A 134 -22.85 -4.17 20.23
C LEU A 134 -24.16 -4.45 19.50
N GLU A 135 -24.58 -5.72 19.38
CA GLU A 135 -25.84 -6.12 18.75
C GLU A 135 -27.06 -5.61 19.52
N ASP A 136 -26.96 -5.43 20.85
CA ASP A 136 -28.04 -4.89 21.68
C ASP A 136 -28.43 -3.48 21.23
N PHE A 137 -27.50 -2.66 20.75
CA PHE A 137 -27.83 -1.33 20.19
C PHE A 137 -28.72 -1.41 18.95
N ALA A 138 -28.51 -2.39 18.07
CA ALA A 138 -29.37 -2.58 16.90
C ALA A 138 -30.76 -3.14 17.27
N THR A 139 -30.90 -3.66 18.46
CA THR A 139 -32.20 -4.08 19.01
C THR A 139 -32.91 -2.91 19.72
N GLU A 140 -32.15 -2.01 20.36
CA GLU A 140 -32.67 -0.85 21.07
C GLU A 140 -33.06 0.29 20.09
N TYR A 141 -32.29 0.46 18.99
CA TYR A 141 -32.48 1.56 18.03
C TYR A 141 -32.76 1.03 16.62
N ASP A 142 -33.91 1.35 16.05
CA ASP A 142 -34.38 0.91 14.74
C ASP A 142 -33.60 1.49 13.53
N TYR A 143 -32.66 2.41 13.78
CA TYR A 143 -31.77 3.02 12.79
C TYR A 143 -30.29 2.67 13.01
N VAL A 144 -29.99 1.73 13.89
CA VAL A 144 -28.63 1.25 14.15
C VAL A 144 -28.39 -0.07 13.45
N TYR A 145 -27.22 -0.19 12.81
CA TYR A 145 -26.72 -1.39 12.19
C TYR A 145 -25.41 -1.83 12.84
N VAL A 146 -25.24 -3.15 12.97
CA VAL A 146 -23.99 -3.73 13.49
C VAL A 146 -23.43 -4.72 12.49
N ALA A 147 -22.15 -4.53 12.11
CA ALA A 147 -21.48 -5.36 11.13
C ALA A 147 -19.98 -5.52 11.40
N PRO A 148 -19.38 -6.68 11.11
CA PRO A 148 -17.92 -6.79 11.10
C PRO A 148 -17.30 -5.94 9.97
N PHE A 149 -16.10 -5.40 10.22
CA PHE A 149 -15.33 -4.68 9.21
C PHE A 149 -13.88 -5.19 9.21
N LYS A 150 -13.60 -6.09 8.28
CA LYS A 150 -12.30 -6.75 8.18
C LYS A 150 -11.21 -5.75 7.75
N GLY A 151 -10.09 -5.76 8.45
CA GLY A 151 -8.94 -4.90 8.13
C GLY A 151 -9.17 -3.44 8.49
N MET A 152 -10.13 -3.15 9.38
CA MET A 152 -10.32 -1.83 9.96
C MET A 152 -9.17 -1.51 10.92
N ASP A 153 -8.64 -0.30 10.87
CA ASP A 153 -7.56 0.16 11.77
C ASP A 153 -8.12 0.67 13.11
N ALA A 154 -9.14 -0.03 13.60
CA ALA A 154 -9.78 0.19 14.90
C ALA A 154 -10.46 -1.10 15.37
N LYS A 155 -10.65 -1.29 16.69
CA LYS A 155 -11.41 -2.40 17.25
C LYS A 155 -12.92 -2.19 17.04
N ILE A 156 -13.40 -0.99 17.36
CA ILE A 156 -14.80 -0.56 17.21
C ILE A 156 -14.81 0.82 16.54
N ALA A 157 -15.70 1.02 15.60
CA ALA A 157 -15.96 2.32 15.01
C ALA A 157 -17.47 2.53 14.88
N VAL A 158 -17.95 3.66 15.36
CA VAL A 158 -19.36 4.08 15.25
C VAL A 158 -19.44 5.24 14.29
N THR A 159 -20.20 5.07 13.21
CA THR A 159 -20.31 6.08 12.15
C THR A 159 -21.74 6.55 11.95
N LYS A 160 -21.87 7.81 11.63
CA LYS A 160 -23.05 8.45 11.05
C LYS A 160 -22.61 9.51 10.03
N LEU A 161 -23.53 10.02 9.25
CA LEU A 161 -23.19 10.99 8.21
C LEU A 161 -22.32 12.14 8.75
N GLY A 162 -21.11 12.26 8.18
CA GLY A 162 -20.11 13.27 8.53
C GLY A 162 -19.40 13.09 9.88
N LYS A 163 -19.63 11.99 10.61
CA LYS A 163 -19.02 11.77 11.93
C LYS A 163 -18.61 10.32 12.14
N ILE A 164 -17.50 10.15 12.85
CA ILE A 164 -17.00 8.86 13.30
C ILE A 164 -16.52 8.98 14.75
N ASP A 165 -16.72 7.95 15.53
CA ASP A 165 -16.13 7.73 16.83
C ASP A 165 -15.40 6.37 16.84
N VAL A 166 -14.16 6.36 17.25
CA VAL A 166 -13.28 5.19 17.24
C VAL A 166 -12.96 4.81 18.68
N LEU A 167 -13.19 3.54 19.03
CA LEU A 167 -12.99 3.05 20.37
C LEU A 167 -12.05 1.84 20.37
N GLU A 168 -11.09 1.85 21.29
CA GLU A 168 -10.19 0.73 21.56
C GLU A 168 -10.81 -0.30 22.49
N GLU A 169 -11.76 0.11 23.33
CA GLU A 169 -12.50 -0.69 24.28
C GLU A 169 -13.99 -0.37 24.21
N TYR A 170 -14.83 -1.31 24.67
CA TYR A 170 -16.26 -1.09 24.74
C TYR A 170 -16.61 -0.05 25.78
N ASP A 171 -17.32 0.99 25.38
CA ASP A 171 -17.90 2.01 26.25
C ASP A 171 -19.36 2.27 25.85
N GLU A 172 -20.29 1.67 26.58
CA GLU A 172 -21.72 1.79 26.36
C GLU A 172 -22.19 3.25 26.38
N ILE A 173 -21.67 4.05 27.34
CA ILE A 173 -22.10 5.43 27.53
C ILE A 173 -21.66 6.29 26.34
N GLN A 174 -20.41 6.10 25.87
CA GLN A 174 -19.87 6.83 24.73
C GLN A 174 -20.63 6.46 23.45
N ILE A 175 -20.89 5.20 23.21
CA ILE A 175 -21.65 4.70 22.05
C ILE A 175 -23.08 5.28 22.07
N LYS A 176 -23.82 5.19 23.19
CA LYS A 176 -25.17 5.76 23.31
C LYS A 176 -25.18 7.27 23.06
N LYS A 177 -24.24 7.99 23.64
CA LYS A 177 -24.10 9.44 23.42
C LYS A 177 -23.88 9.78 21.95
N PHE A 178 -23.05 8.99 21.24
CA PHE A 178 -22.84 9.18 19.81
C PHE A 178 -24.10 8.89 18.99
N ILE A 179 -24.79 7.78 19.27
CA ILE A 179 -26.05 7.39 18.59
C ILE A 179 -27.09 8.49 18.74
N GLU A 180 -27.33 8.96 19.97
CA GLU A 180 -28.35 9.94 20.30
C GLU A 180 -27.98 11.38 19.89
N GLY A 181 -26.73 11.62 19.54
CA GLY A 181 -26.25 12.93 19.10
C GLY A 181 -26.09 13.96 20.22
N ARG A 182 -25.89 13.49 21.45
CA ARG A 182 -25.73 14.34 22.66
C ARG A 182 -24.26 14.68 22.90
#